data_f20268257d6c3654cadf9038015b119a
#
_entry.id   f20268257d6c3654cadf9038015b119a
#
_cell.length_a   1.000
_cell.length_b   1.000
_cell.length_c   1.000
_cell.angle_alpha   90.00
_cell.angle_beta   90.00
_cell.angle_gamma   90.00
#
_symmetry.space_group_name_H-M   'P 1'
#
loop_
_entity.id
_entity.type
_entity.pdbx_description
1 polymer ?
#
loop_
_entity_poly.entity_id
_entity_poly.type
_entity_poly.pdbx_seq_one_letter_code
_entity_poly.pdbx_strand_id
1 'polypeptide(L)'
;MKLWLLKSAGTLEDEERILEDSVVTIGWAELPDLSGKNEEQVKKLILGVYPSVRGELSETWAGEIYSFITKIEKGDLLAVPFKTRNEALIGKVTGDYEYRQITSFIRHIRKVRWLKTISKGELEDEYDVDLNSPETILPIKADLQKLLALLETKSLEVIMGELSFALEDLELTKEKMLELVYSLAETNEITEVRKIAAEMENVLRKK
;
A
#
# COMPACT_ATOMS: atom_id res chain seq x y z
N MET A 1 -10.12 -8.91 6.05
CA MET A 1 -8.80 -8.28 5.82
C MET A 1 -7.82 -9.39 5.49
N LYS A 2 -7.18 -9.31 4.35
CA LYS A 2 -6.17 -10.24 3.85
C LYS A 2 -4.90 -9.45 3.55
N LEU A 3 -3.77 -10.14 3.43
CA LEU A 3 -2.52 -9.57 2.94
C LEU A 3 -2.23 -10.16 1.56
N TRP A 4 -1.83 -9.32 0.64
CA TRP A 4 -1.48 -9.71 -0.73
C TRP A 4 -0.08 -9.21 -1.07
N LEU A 5 0.70 -10.05 -1.72
CA LEU A 5 1.88 -9.59 -2.45
C LEU A 5 1.41 -9.01 -3.79
N LEU A 6 1.88 -7.85 -4.12
CA LEU A 6 1.67 -7.23 -5.43
C LEU A 6 3.03 -6.74 -5.97
N LYS A 7 3.59 -7.49 -6.92
CA LYS A 7 4.79 -7.06 -7.63
C LYS A 7 4.39 -6.07 -8.71
N SER A 8 4.37 -4.78 -8.36
CA SER A 8 4.06 -3.73 -9.32
C SER A 8 5.08 -3.77 -10.48
N ALA A 9 4.58 -3.72 -11.68
CA ALA A 9 5.43 -3.52 -12.83
C ALA A 9 5.85 -2.05 -12.89
N GLY A 10 7.10 -1.76 -13.27
CA GLY A 10 7.44 -0.39 -13.54
C GLY A 10 8.93 -0.09 -13.47
N THR A 11 9.24 1.11 -13.83
CA THR A 11 10.53 1.79 -13.73
C THR A 11 10.61 2.52 -12.39
N LEU A 12 11.73 3.17 -12.09
CA LEU A 12 11.87 4.06 -10.92
C LEU A 12 10.81 5.19 -10.96
N GLU A 13 10.56 5.76 -12.13
CA GLU A 13 9.56 6.81 -12.33
C GLU A 13 8.14 6.33 -12.00
N ASP A 14 7.80 5.08 -12.36
CA ASP A 14 6.50 4.51 -12.00
C ASP A 14 6.41 4.24 -10.48
N GLU A 15 7.51 3.86 -9.81
CA GLU A 15 7.54 3.70 -8.35
C GLU A 15 7.30 5.03 -7.62
N GLU A 16 7.89 6.13 -8.10
CA GLU A 16 7.62 7.46 -7.56
C GLU A 16 6.17 7.87 -7.78
N ARG A 17 5.65 7.61 -8.98
CA ARG A 17 4.29 7.98 -9.35
C ARG A 17 3.22 7.26 -8.56
N ILE A 18 3.37 5.96 -8.29
CA ILE A 18 2.42 5.23 -7.44
C ILE A 18 2.39 5.75 -5.99
N LEU A 19 3.53 6.25 -5.50
CA LEU A 19 3.60 6.89 -4.18
C LEU A 19 2.86 8.23 -4.16
N GLU A 20 3.15 9.11 -5.12
CA GLU A 20 2.53 10.43 -5.24
C GLU A 20 1.02 10.36 -5.38
N ASP A 21 0.52 9.49 -6.26
CA ASP A 21 -0.91 9.33 -6.52
C ASP A 21 -1.62 8.43 -5.49
N SER A 22 -0.88 7.85 -4.54
CA SER A 22 -1.41 6.90 -3.54
C SER A 22 -2.21 5.78 -4.18
N VAL A 23 -1.62 5.12 -5.18
CA VAL A 23 -2.21 4.02 -5.92
C VAL A 23 -1.27 2.82 -5.98
N VAL A 24 -1.83 1.66 -6.26
CA VAL A 24 -1.09 0.49 -6.75
C VAL A 24 -1.55 0.17 -8.15
N THR A 25 -0.68 -0.43 -8.92
CA THR A 25 -0.95 -0.82 -10.31
C THR A 25 -0.45 -2.23 -10.58
N ILE A 26 -1.02 -2.83 -11.61
CA ILE A 26 -0.51 -4.07 -12.21
C ILE A 26 0.04 -3.75 -13.59
N GLY A 27 0.87 -4.64 -14.11
CA GLY A 27 1.28 -4.63 -15.51
C GLY A 27 0.10 -4.74 -16.48
N TRP A 28 0.37 -5.22 -17.68
CA TRP A 28 -0.64 -5.43 -18.73
C TRP A 28 -1.37 -4.14 -19.14
N ALA A 29 -0.63 -3.04 -19.24
CA ALA A 29 -1.17 -1.72 -19.57
C ALA A 29 -1.88 -1.65 -20.95
N GLU A 30 -1.62 -2.60 -21.85
CA GLU A 30 -2.26 -2.72 -23.16
C GLU A 30 -3.68 -3.31 -23.08
N LEU A 31 -4.05 -3.94 -21.96
CA LEU A 31 -5.41 -4.43 -21.77
C LEU A 31 -6.39 -3.25 -21.65
N PRO A 32 -7.60 -3.38 -22.21
CA PRO A 32 -8.65 -2.37 -22.05
C PRO A 32 -9.20 -2.38 -20.62
N ASP A 33 -10.18 -1.52 -20.35
CA ASP A 33 -10.93 -1.53 -19.09
C ASP A 33 -11.49 -2.92 -18.77
N LEU A 34 -11.16 -3.42 -17.58
CA LEU A 34 -11.55 -4.73 -17.06
C LEU A 34 -12.72 -4.66 -16.07
N SER A 35 -13.34 -3.50 -15.89
CA SER A 35 -14.49 -3.32 -15.00
C SER A 35 -15.61 -4.31 -15.35
N GLY A 36 -16.08 -5.05 -14.34
CA GLY A 36 -17.18 -6.02 -14.49
C GLY A 36 -16.85 -7.26 -15.32
N LYS A 37 -15.59 -7.48 -15.70
CA LYS A 37 -15.18 -8.68 -16.42
C LYS A 37 -15.00 -9.86 -15.46
N ASN A 38 -15.44 -11.04 -15.89
CA ASN A 38 -15.11 -12.29 -15.23
C ASN A 38 -13.77 -12.82 -15.74
N GLU A 39 -13.24 -13.85 -15.07
CA GLU A 39 -11.92 -14.43 -15.35
C GLU A 39 -11.79 -14.95 -16.80
N GLU A 40 -12.82 -15.61 -17.33
CA GLU A 40 -12.86 -16.05 -18.72
C GLU A 40 -12.79 -14.92 -19.74
N GLN A 41 -13.46 -13.80 -19.45
CA GLN A 41 -13.42 -12.62 -20.29
C GLN A 41 -12.05 -11.96 -20.24
N VAL A 42 -11.41 -11.89 -19.06
CA VAL A 42 -10.03 -11.42 -18.89
C VAL A 42 -9.07 -12.29 -19.71
N LYS A 43 -9.18 -13.63 -19.59
CA LYS A 43 -8.38 -14.57 -20.39
C LYS A 43 -8.50 -14.35 -21.89
N LYS A 44 -9.71 -14.13 -22.40
CA LYS A 44 -9.95 -13.81 -23.83
C LYS A 44 -9.26 -12.52 -24.25
N LEU A 45 -9.28 -11.49 -23.42
CA LEU A 45 -8.60 -10.23 -23.69
C LEU A 45 -7.08 -10.40 -23.71
N ILE A 46 -6.52 -11.17 -22.75
CA ILE A 46 -5.08 -11.49 -22.73
C ILE A 46 -4.66 -12.18 -24.04
N LEU A 47 -5.39 -13.21 -24.46
CA LEU A 47 -5.07 -13.94 -25.70
C LEU A 47 -5.17 -13.05 -26.96
N GLY A 48 -6.05 -12.05 -26.93
CA GLY A 48 -6.19 -11.08 -28.03
C GLY A 48 -5.05 -10.06 -28.07
N VAL A 49 -4.62 -9.57 -26.92
CA VAL A 49 -3.58 -8.52 -26.80
C VAL A 49 -2.17 -9.13 -26.81
N TYR A 50 -1.99 -10.32 -26.22
CA TYR A 50 -0.71 -11.03 -26.11
C TYR A 50 -0.76 -12.40 -26.78
N PRO A 51 -0.71 -12.48 -28.13
CA PRO A 51 -0.92 -13.72 -28.87
C PRO A 51 0.11 -14.82 -28.59
N SER A 52 1.28 -14.44 -28.06
CA SER A 52 2.35 -15.39 -27.66
C SER A 52 2.07 -16.08 -26.33
N VAL A 53 1.18 -15.53 -25.50
CA VAL A 53 0.83 -16.08 -24.19
C VAL A 53 -0.24 -17.14 -24.37
N ARG A 54 0.06 -18.40 -24.02
CA ARG A 54 -0.85 -19.55 -24.22
C ARG A 54 -0.77 -20.52 -23.05
N GLY A 55 -1.75 -21.43 -23.00
CA GLY A 55 -1.80 -22.52 -22.02
C GLY A 55 -1.84 -22.01 -20.59
N GLU A 56 -1.09 -22.64 -19.71
CA GLU A 56 -1.05 -22.38 -18.28
C GLU A 56 -0.68 -20.92 -17.96
N LEU A 57 0.22 -20.32 -18.73
CA LEU A 57 0.60 -18.92 -18.50
C LEU A 57 -0.57 -17.95 -18.69
N SER A 58 -1.45 -18.20 -19.68
CA SER A 58 -2.63 -17.37 -19.89
C SER A 58 -3.67 -17.55 -18.77
N GLU A 59 -3.72 -18.72 -18.16
CA GLU A 59 -4.60 -19.00 -17.01
C GLU A 59 -4.07 -18.31 -15.75
N THR A 60 -2.76 -18.42 -15.50
CA THR A 60 -2.10 -17.74 -14.39
C THR A 60 -2.33 -16.23 -14.46
N TRP A 61 -2.06 -15.61 -15.60
CA TRP A 61 -2.28 -14.17 -15.78
C TRP A 61 -3.74 -13.76 -15.61
N ALA A 62 -4.67 -14.56 -16.14
CA ALA A 62 -6.10 -14.28 -15.98
C ALA A 62 -6.51 -14.33 -14.51
N GLY A 63 -6.06 -15.33 -13.77
CA GLY A 63 -6.33 -15.48 -12.33
C GLY A 63 -5.72 -14.35 -11.49
N GLU A 64 -4.49 -13.93 -11.80
CA GLU A 64 -3.82 -12.81 -11.14
C GLU A 64 -4.55 -11.48 -11.39
N ILE A 65 -4.81 -11.15 -12.65
CA ILE A 65 -5.54 -9.93 -13.04
C ILE A 65 -6.94 -9.95 -12.42
N TYR A 66 -7.64 -11.08 -12.50
CA TYR A 66 -8.95 -11.23 -11.90
C TYR A 66 -8.92 -11.06 -10.37
N SER A 67 -7.85 -11.53 -9.73
CA SER A 67 -7.66 -11.29 -8.29
C SER A 67 -7.50 -9.81 -7.98
N PHE A 68 -6.74 -9.08 -8.80
CA PHE A 68 -6.58 -7.64 -8.63
C PHE A 68 -7.90 -6.86 -8.81
N ILE A 69 -8.69 -7.20 -9.82
CA ILE A 69 -9.92 -6.45 -10.10
C ILE A 69 -11.10 -6.83 -9.21
N THR A 70 -11.08 -8.03 -8.59
CA THR A 70 -12.27 -8.58 -7.92
C THR A 70 -12.02 -9.09 -6.51
N LYS A 71 -10.90 -9.82 -6.26
CA LYS A 71 -10.67 -10.52 -4.99
C LYS A 71 -10.00 -9.65 -3.92
N ILE A 72 -9.23 -8.65 -4.35
CA ILE A 72 -8.67 -7.65 -3.44
C ILE A 72 -9.79 -6.67 -3.08
N GLU A 73 -10.04 -6.52 -1.79
CA GLU A 73 -11.16 -5.73 -1.26
C GLU A 73 -10.66 -4.50 -0.49
N LYS A 74 -11.52 -3.48 -0.35
CA LYS A 74 -11.23 -2.35 0.55
C LYS A 74 -10.97 -2.86 1.96
N GLY A 75 -9.92 -2.37 2.57
CA GLY A 75 -9.48 -2.80 3.89
C GLY A 75 -8.42 -3.91 3.86
N ASP A 76 -8.18 -4.57 2.74
CA ASP A 76 -7.07 -5.51 2.58
C ASP A 76 -5.73 -4.77 2.61
N LEU A 77 -4.68 -5.50 2.99
CA LEU A 77 -3.31 -5.03 2.99
C LEU A 77 -2.57 -5.50 1.74
N LEU A 78 -1.68 -4.67 1.26
CA LEU A 78 -0.79 -4.98 0.15
C LEU A 78 0.66 -4.82 0.59
N ALA A 79 1.50 -5.78 0.28
CA ALA A 79 2.94 -5.68 0.31
C ALA A 79 3.45 -5.48 -1.13
N VAL A 80 4.06 -4.34 -1.39
CA VAL A 80 4.51 -3.93 -2.73
C VAL A 80 6.02 -3.77 -2.71
N PRO A 81 6.80 -4.80 -3.11
CA PRO A 81 8.25 -4.71 -3.15
C PRO A 81 8.70 -3.77 -4.28
N PHE A 82 9.57 -2.83 -3.96
CA PHE A 82 10.24 -1.99 -4.96
C PHE A 82 11.21 -2.82 -5.80
N LYS A 83 11.38 -2.50 -7.07
CA LYS A 83 12.42 -3.08 -7.92
C LYS A 83 13.78 -2.46 -7.68
N THR A 84 13.80 -1.16 -7.39
CA THR A 84 15.00 -0.34 -7.32
C THR A 84 15.63 -0.27 -5.93
N ARG A 85 14.90 -0.68 -4.88
CA ARG A 85 15.32 -0.63 -3.48
C ARG A 85 15.13 -1.97 -2.78
N ASN A 86 15.87 -2.18 -1.69
CA ASN A 86 15.69 -3.36 -0.84
C ASN A 86 14.54 -3.19 0.18
N GLU A 87 13.45 -2.63 -0.27
CA GLU A 87 12.30 -2.25 0.55
C GLU A 87 11.00 -2.72 -0.09
N ALA A 88 9.99 -2.92 0.73
CA ALA A 88 8.61 -3.14 0.33
C ALA A 88 7.68 -2.16 1.06
N LEU A 89 6.75 -1.59 0.32
CA LEU A 89 5.70 -0.75 0.88
C LEU A 89 4.54 -1.58 1.40
N ILE A 90 4.05 -1.24 2.57
CA ILE A 90 2.80 -1.76 3.10
C ILE A 90 1.72 -0.70 2.91
N GLY A 91 0.66 -1.06 2.19
CA GLY A 91 -0.47 -0.20 1.94
C GLY A 91 -1.79 -0.86 2.32
N LYS A 92 -2.77 -0.06 2.72
CA LYS A 92 -4.16 -0.49 2.91
C LYS A 92 -5.00 -0.05 1.73
N VAL A 93 -5.72 -0.98 1.12
CA VAL A 93 -6.63 -0.71 0.01
C VAL A 93 -7.79 0.18 0.47
N THR A 94 -7.98 1.31 -0.20
CA THR A 94 -9.05 2.28 0.11
C THR A 94 -10.06 2.43 -1.01
N GLY A 95 -9.72 1.99 -2.24
CA GLY A 95 -10.58 2.11 -3.42
C GLY A 95 -10.85 0.77 -4.11
N ASP A 96 -11.90 0.76 -4.92
CA ASP A 96 -12.17 -0.33 -5.85
C ASP A 96 -11.19 -0.29 -7.01
N TYR A 97 -11.24 -1.30 -7.89
CA TYR A 97 -10.53 -1.26 -9.15
C TYR A 97 -11.01 -0.06 -10.00
N GLU A 98 -10.05 0.64 -10.58
CA GLU A 98 -10.28 1.77 -11.48
C GLU A 98 -9.38 1.65 -12.70
N TYR A 99 -9.95 1.87 -13.90
CA TYR A 99 -9.19 2.01 -15.13
C TYR A 99 -9.01 3.49 -15.43
N ARG A 100 -7.80 3.98 -15.23
CA ARG A 100 -7.45 5.39 -15.42
C ARG A 100 -6.00 5.53 -15.84
N GLN A 101 -5.76 6.17 -16.96
CA GLN A 101 -4.42 6.44 -17.43
C GLN A 101 -3.72 7.50 -16.57
N ILE A 102 -2.69 7.09 -15.84
CA ILE A 102 -1.77 7.98 -15.12
C ILE A 102 -0.50 8.17 -15.93
N THR A 103 0.10 7.06 -16.39
CA THR A 103 1.22 7.05 -17.35
C THR A 103 0.88 6.11 -18.52
N SER A 104 1.82 5.85 -19.41
CA SER A 104 1.66 4.83 -20.44
C SER A 104 1.57 3.41 -19.85
N PHE A 105 2.15 3.18 -18.67
CA PHE A 105 2.22 1.87 -17.99
C PHE A 105 1.26 1.74 -16.82
N ILE A 106 0.85 2.85 -16.19
CA ILE A 106 -0.04 2.86 -15.04
C ILE A 106 -1.46 3.16 -15.52
N ARG A 107 -2.28 2.12 -15.66
CA ARG A 107 -3.68 2.22 -16.13
C ARG A 107 -4.67 1.45 -15.27
N HIS A 108 -4.30 0.25 -14.82
CA HIS A 108 -5.13 -0.59 -13.95
C HIS A 108 -4.73 -0.32 -12.52
N ILE A 109 -5.55 0.40 -11.77
CA ILE A 109 -5.17 0.92 -10.45
C ILE A 109 -6.17 0.59 -9.36
N ARG A 110 -5.68 0.63 -8.14
CA ARG A 110 -6.47 0.73 -6.90
C ARG A 110 -5.88 1.78 -6.00
N LYS A 111 -6.74 2.57 -5.36
CA LYS A 111 -6.32 3.54 -4.35
C LYS A 111 -5.88 2.83 -3.09
N VAL A 112 -4.81 3.31 -2.50
CA VAL A 112 -4.26 2.81 -1.25
C VAL A 112 -3.94 3.95 -0.30
N ARG A 113 -3.84 3.62 0.98
CA ARG A 113 -3.17 4.44 1.97
C ARG A 113 -1.89 3.73 2.36
N TRP A 114 -0.76 4.34 2.09
CA TRP A 114 0.53 3.83 2.52
C TRP A 114 0.64 3.89 4.04
N LEU A 115 1.15 2.84 4.66
CA LEU A 115 1.26 2.68 6.11
C LEU A 115 2.70 2.79 6.55
N LYS A 116 3.56 1.93 6.04
CA LYS A 116 4.97 1.87 6.37
C LYS A 116 5.78 1.18 5.28
N THR A 117 7.10 1.26 5.42
CA THR A 117 8.06 0.52 4.63
C THR A 117 8.70 -0.55 5.52
N ILE A 118 8.92 -1.73 4.98
CA ILE A 118 9.68 -2.83 5.60
C ILE A 118 10.80 -3.26 4.65
N SER A 119 11.80 -3.96 5.14
CA SER A 119 12.81 -4.54 4.25
C SER A 119 12.25 -5.73 3.48
N LYS A 120 12.81 -6.03 2.31
CA LYS A 120 12.44 -7.25 1.56
C LYS A 120 12.74 -8.52 2.35
N GLY A 121 13.87 -8.54 3.10
CA GLY A 121 14.21 -9.68 3.95
C GLY A 121 13.16 -9.90 5.04
N GLU A 122 12.70 -8.83 5.70
CA GLU A 122 11.60 -8.92 6.68
C GLU A 122 10.32 -9.49 6.04
N LEU A 123 10.00 -9.07 4.82
CA LEU A 123 8.83 -9.59 4.10
C LEU A 123 8.98 -11.09 3.78
N GLU A 124 10.16 -11.53 3.34
CA GLU A 124 10.43 -12.94 3.03
C GLU A 124 10.45 -13.80 4.29
N ASP A 125 11.15 -13.37 5.34
CA ASP A 125 11.37 -14.18 6.54
C ASP A 125 10.10 -14.27 7.42
N GLU A 126 9.42 -13.15 7.65
CA GLU A 126 8.28 -13.15 8.57
C GLU A 126 6.98 -13.61 7.94
N TYR A 127 6.83 -13.41 6.63
CA TYR A 127 5.56 -13.71 5.93
C TYR A 127 5.65 -14.88 4.96
N ASP A 128 6.80 -15.59 4.95
CA ASP A 128 7.03 -16.78 4.10
C ASP A 128 6.73 -16.49 2.61
N VAL A 129 7.30 -15.41 2.11
CA VAL A 129 7.08 -14.92 0.75
C VAL A 129 8.33 -15.14 -0.08
N ASP A 130 8.21 -15.79 -1.23
CA ASP A 130 9.27 -15.85 -2.24
C ASP A 130 9.12 -14.68 -3.24
N LEU A 131 9.98 -13.67 -3.09
CA LEU A 131 9.99 -12.52 -3.98
C LEU A 131 10.50 -12.85 -5.39
N ASN A 132 11.17 -14.00 -5.57
CA ASN A 132 11.66 -14.48 -6.87
C ASN A 132 10.62 -15.33 -7.60
N SER A 133 9.50 -15.67 -6.97
CA SER A 133 8.42 -16.41 -7.63
C SER A 133 7.96 -15.68 -8.90
N PRO A 134 7.49 -16.38 -9.94
CA PRO A 134 7.06 -15.75 -11.20
C PRO A 134 5.74 -14.96 -11.07
N GLU A 135 4.96 -15.26 -10.05
CA GLU A 135 3.65 -14.65 -9.86
C GLU A 135 3.77 -13.17 -9.50
N THR A 136 2.85 -12.38 -10.05
CA THR A 136 2.74 -10.94 -9.79
C THR A 136 1.85 -10.65 -8.59
N ILE A 137 0.81 -11.45 -8.39
CA ILE A 137 -0.20 -11.25 -7.35
C ILE A 137 -0.43 -12.55 -6.59
N LEU A 138 -0.13 -12.54 -5.30
CA LEU A 138 -0.30 -13.70 -4.42
C LEU A 138 -1.02 -13.31 -3.13
N PRO A 139 -1.95 -14.15 -2.62
CA PRO A 139 -2.38 -14.03 -1.23
C PRO A 139 -1.26 -14.49 -0.30
N ILE A 140 -0.92 -13.67 0.69
CA ILE A 140 0.05 -14.01 1.74
C ILE A 140 -0.71 -14.58 2.93
N LYS A 141 -0.26 -15.75 3.42
CA LYS A 141 -0.79 -16.32 4.65
C LYS A 141 -0.21 -15.59 5.86
N ALA A 142 -1.03 -14.80 6.51
CA ALA A 142 -0.66 -14.12 7.74
C ALA A 142 -1.79 -14.27 8.78
N ASP A 143 -1.41 -14.52 10.01
CA ASP A 143 -2.36 -14.50 11.12
C ASP A 143 -2.76 -13.07 11.50
N LEU A 144 -3.76 -12.95 12.38
CA LEU A 144 -4.27 -11.64 12.78
C LEU A 144 -3.21 -10.77 13.46
N GLN A 145 -2.31 -11.36 14.24
CA GLN A 145 -1.27 -10.60 14.96
C GLN A 145 -0.28 -9.99 13.96
N LYS A 146 0.18 -10.76 12.97
CA LYS A 146 1.03 -10.26 11.89
C LYS A 146 0.35 -9.16 11.09
N LEU A 147 -0.95 -9.32 10.79
CA LEU A 147 -1.72 -8.29 10.08
C LEU A 147 -1.86 -7.01 10.90
N LEU A 148 -2.09 -7.12 12.21
CA LEU A 148 -2.17 -5.97 13.11
C LEU A 148 -0.83 -5.25 13.23
N ALA A 149 0.28 -5.98 13.31
CA ALA A 149 1.62 -5.40 13.34
C ALA A 149 1.94 -4.57 12.08
N LEU A 150 1.39 -4.95 10.92
CA LEU A 150 1.49 -4.14 9.69
C LEU A 150 0.64 -2.86 9.74
N LEU A 151 -0.45 -2.88 10.50
CA LEU A 151 -1.32 -1.70 10.66
C LEU A 151 -0.76 -0.71 11.68
N GLU A 152 0.05 -1.18 12.64
CA GLU A 152 0.69 -0.30 13.59
C GLU A 152 1.68 0.61 12.88
N THR A 153 1.28 1.85 12.70
CA THR A 153 2.22 2.94 12.50
C THR A 153 3.12 3.04 13.73
N LYS A 154 4.39 3.40 13.58
CA LYS A 154 5.43 3.52 14.62
C LYS A 154 4.85 3.50 16.04
N SER A 155 5.35 2.64 16.91
CA SER A 155 4.83 2.57 18.27
C SER A 155 4.78 3.97 18.88
N LEU A 156 3.81 4.23 19.75
CA LEU A 156 3.67 5.50 20.45
C LEU A 156 5.01 5.93 21.08
N GLU A 157 5.79 4.99 21.56
CA GLU A 157 7.14 5.17 22.15
C GLU A 157 8.15 5.74 21.14
N VAL A 158 8.12 5.28 19.88
CA VAL A 158 9.02 5.78 18.84
C VAL A 158 8.60 7.19 18.41
N ILE A 159 7.30 7.45 18.26
CA ILE A 159 6.76 8.78 17.96
C ILE A 159 7.10 9.75 19.10
N MET A 160 6.95 9.32 20.34
CA MET A 160 7.28 10.10 21.52
C MET A 160 8.79 10.36 21.61
N GLY A 161 9.63 9.40 21.26
CA GLY A 161 11.08 9.56 21.21
C GLY A 161 11.52 10.59 20.15
N GLU A 162 10.98 10.50 18.94
CA GLU A 162 11.25 11.45 17.85
C GLU A 162 10.74 12.86 18.18
N LEU A 163 9.54 12.98 18.76
CA LEU A 163 8.99 14.25 19.25
C LEU A 163 9.81 14.84 20.41
N SER A 164 10.25 14.01 21.35
CA SER A 164 11.10 14.45 22.46
C SER A 164 12.41 15.04 21.97
N PHE A 165 13.04 14.37 20.98
CA PHE A 165 14.28 14.86 20.38
C PHE A 165 14.08 16.18 19.62
N ALA A 166 12.99 16.29 18.85
CA ALA A 166 12.65 17.52 18.12
C ALA A 166 12.24 18.69 19.06
N LEU A 167 11.75 18.41 20.26
CA LEU A 167 11.30 19.39 21.23
C LEU A 167 12.44 19.93 22.12
N GLU A 168 13.55 19.20 22.24
CA GLU A 168 14.73 19.69 22.99
C GLU A 168 15.28 21.00 22.40
N ASP A 169 15.17 21.17 21.09
CA ASP A 169 15.59 22.41 20.39
C ASP A 169 14.55 23.56 20.43
N LEU A 170 13.32 23.30 20.88
CA LEU A 170 12.20 24.23 20.74
C LEU A 170 11.73 24.88 22.04
N GLU A 171 12.35 24.62 23.22
CA GLU A 171 11.91 25.11 24.54
C GLU A 171 10.39 25.00 24.81
N LEU A 172 9.70 24.09 24.12
CA LEU A 172 8.29 23.80 24.34
C LEU A 172 8.14 22.92 25.58
N THR A 173 7.12 23.17 26.39
CA THR A 173 6.82 22.32 27.53
C THR A 173 6.49 20.91 27.02
N LYS A 174 7.44 20.00 27.20
CA LYS A 174 7.41 18.58 26.82
C LYS A 174 6.09 17.93 27.22
N GLU A 175 5.55 18.31 28.37
CA GLU A 175 4.28 17.86 28.92
C GLU A 175 3.06 18.18 28.02
N LYS A 176 2.98 19.40 27.48
CA LYS A 176 1.83 19.81 26.64
C LYS A 176 1.79 19.07 25.29
N MET A 177 2.95 18.83 24.70
CA MET A 177 3.01 18.09 23.43
C MET A 177 2.73 16.60 23.64
N LEU A 178 3.19 16.04 24.76
CA LEU A 178 2.86 14.65 25.14
C LEU A 178 1.36 14.46 25.33
N GLU A 179 0.72 15.40 26.03
CA GLU A 179 -0.73 15.39 26.25
C GLU A 179 -1.50 15.39 24.91
N LEU A 180 -1.06 16.22 23.93
CA LEU A 180 -1.65 16.27 22.61
C LEU A 180 -1.43 14.98 21.79
N VAL A 181 -0.24 14.37 21.90
CA VAL A 181 0.08 13.09 21.24
C VAL A 181 -0.76 11.94 21.81
N TYR A 182 -0.94 11.89 23.13
CA TYR A 182 -1.83 10.91 23.76
C TYR A 182 -3.28 11.08 23.29
N SER A 183 -3.76 12.32 23.25
CA SER A 183 -5.11 12.62 22.74
C SER A 183 -5.29 12.20 21.28
N LEU A 184 -4.25 12.34 20.45
CA LEU A 184 -4.28 11.85 19.05
C LEU A 184 -4.32 10.33 18.95
N ALA A 185 -3.62 9.63 19.86
CA ALA A 185 -3.58 8.16 19.86
C ALA A 185 -4.89 7.53 20.34
N GLU A 186 -5.62 8.22 21.20
CA GLU A 186 -6.89 7.74 21.76
C GLU A 186 -8.12 8.03 20.90
N THR A 187 -8.01 8.96 19.93
CA THR A 187 -9.17 9.37 19.14
C THR A 187 -9.24 8.70 17.78
N ASN A 188 -10.40 8.15 17.45
CA ASN A 188 -10.73 7.60 16.14
C ASN A 188 -11.55 8.57 15.27
N GLU A 189 -11.88 9.76 15.78
CA GLU A 189 -12.71 10.72 15.07
C GLU A 189 -11.87 11.77 14.32
N ILE A 190 -12.09 11.87 13.00
CA ILE A 190 -11.38 12.81 12.11
C ILE A 190 -11.50 14.28 12.59
N THR A 191 -12.63 14.64 13.16
CA THR A 191 -12.89 16.01 13.67
C THR A 191 -12.02 16.34 14.87
N GLU A 192 -11.85 15.39 15.78
CA GLU A 192 -11.03 15.53 16.97
C GLU A 192 -9.54 15.56 16.60
N VAL A 193 -9.11 14.69 15.66
CA VAL A 193 -7.74 14.72 15.09
C VAL A 193 -7.40 16.09 14.51
N ARG A 194 -8.30 16.71 13.76
CA ARG A 194 -8.10 18.05 13.20
C ARG A 194 -7.99 19.13 14.27
N LYS A 195 -8.78 19.05 15.33
CA LYS A 195 -8.76 19.98 16.45
C LYS A 195 -7.44 19.89 17.20
N ILE A 196 -6.97 18.70 17.52
CA ILE A 196 -5.69 18.46 18.19
C ILE A 196 -4.52 18.93 17.31
N ALA A 197 -4.55 18.64 16.01
CA ALA A 197 -3.55 19.11 15.06
C ALA A 197 -3.49 20.66 15.01
N ALA A 198 -4.63 21.33 15.03
CA ALA A 198 -4.69 22.80 15.08
C ALA A 198 -4.14 23.38 16.40
N GLU A 199 -4.37 22.72 17.52
CA GLU A 199 -3.78 23.08 18.80
C GLU A 199 -2.27 22.90 18.81
N MET A 200 -1.75 21.80 18.26
CA MET A 200 -0.31 21.58 18.08
C MET A 200 0.33 22.69 17.23
N GLU A 201 -0.32 23.05 16.12
CA GLU A 201 0.14 24.14 15.24
C GLU A 201 0.16 25.49 15.97
N ASN A 202 -0.84 25.79 16.80
CA ASN A 202 -0.90 26.99 17.62
C ASN A 202 0.21 27.05 18.69
N VAL A 203 0.57 25.91 19.28
CA VAL A 203 1.68 25.82 20.23
C VAL A 203 3.02 26.09 19.52
N LEU A 204 3.17 25.59 18.28
CA LEU A 204 4.38 25.79 17.48
C LEU A 204 4.52 27.22 16.91
N ARG A 205 3.39 27.92 16.66
CA ARG A 205 3.39 29.30 16.10
C ARG A 205 3.55 30.42 17.16
N LYS A 206 3.48 30.11 18.44
CA LYS A 206 3.59 31.11 19.52
C LYS A 206 5.04 31.49 19.86
N LYS A 207 5.94 31.23 18.94
CA LYS A 207 7.29 31.77 18.82
C LYS A 207 7.33 32.77 17.69
#